data_d7afa4a12bfbb8548651848632d85075
#
_entry.id   d7afa4a12bfbb8548651848632d85075
#
_cell.length_a   1.000
_cell.length_b   1.000
_cell.length_c   1.000
_cell.angle_alpha   90.00
_cell.angle_beta   90.00
_cell.angle_gamma   90.00
#
_symmetry.space_group_name_H-M   'P 1'
#
loop_
_entity.id
_entity.type
_entity.pdbx_description
1 polymer ?
#
loop_
_entity_poly.entity_id
_entity_poly.type
_entity_poly.pdbx_seq_one_letter_code
_entity_poly.pdbx_strand_id
1 'polypeptide(L)'
;MHTNIFRQVACVIMLCMLGNSAAENTTVPLAPCPGSPNCVSSLAPGSDREHYIEPFSFSGDPAAAWQRLKTAVLAEKRVTIVEERQDYLHAEMRSLIFRFVDDIEFSLAADAGLINVRSASRVGYSDFGANRKRVERIRAAFDSQPGG
;
A
#
# COMPACT_ATOMS: atom_id res chain seq x y z
N MET A 1 -76.99 -24.37 0.66
CA MET A 1 -76.64 -22.99 0.89
C MET A 1 -75.39 -23.01 1.78
N HIS A 2 -74.20 -23.16 1.21
CA HIS A 2 -72.98 -22.99 1.93
C HIS A 2 -71.95 -22.28 1.01
N THR A 3 -71.68 -21.05 1.33
CA THR A 3 -70.69 -20.20 0.71
C THR A 3 -69.31 -20.51 1.31
N ASN A 4 -68.44 -21.13 0.51
CA ASN A 4 -67.05 -21.32 0.88
C ASN A 4 -66.22 -20.10 0.50
N ILE A 5 -65.72 -19.43 1.50
CA ILE A 5 -64.75 -18.31 1.36
C ILE A 5 -63.37 -18.90 1.25
N PHE A 6 -62.76 -18.93 0.07
CA PHE A 6 -61.36 -19.23 -0.14
C PHE A 6 -60.51 -18.04 0.36
N ARG A 7 -59.84 -18.25 1.51
CA ARG A 7 -58.74 -17.38 1.95
C ARG A 7 -57.51 -17.68 1.11
N GLN A 8 -57.19 -16.84 0.17
CA GLN A 8 -55.90 -16.85 -0.49
C GLN A 8 -54.86 -16.28 0.47
N VAL A 9 -53.94 -17.15 0.90
CA VAL A 9 -52.73 -16.74 1.62
C VAL A 9 -51.70 -16.33 0.57
N ALA A 10 -51.50 -15.04 0.40
CA ALA A 10 -50.43 -14.49 -0.42
C ALA A 10 -49.10 -14.65 0.33
N CYS A 11 -48.31 -15.60 -0.09
CA CYS A 11 -46.95 -15.78 0.37
C CYS A 11 -46.06 -14.71 -0.30
N VAL A 12 -45.81 -13.61 0.40
CA VAL A 12 -44.84 -12.58 -0.03
C VAL A 12 -43.43 -13.17 0.19
N ILE A 13 -42.84 -13.65 -0.89
CA ILE A 13 -41.42 -14.01 -0.92
C ILE A 13 -40.61 -12.71 -0.95
N MET A 14 -40.19 -12.25 0.20
CA MET A 14 -39.25 -11.14 0.33
C MET A 14 -37.85 -11.65 -0.07
N LEU A 15 -37.52 -11.45 -1.35
CA LEU A 15 -36.20 -11.74 -1.90
C LEU A 15 -35.21 -10.75 -1.28
N CYS A 16 -34.50 -11.18 -0.21
CA CYS A 16 -33.33 -10.44 0.30
C CYS A 16 -32.26 -10.40 -0.78
N MET A 17 -32.18 -9.29 -1.48
CA MET A 17 -31.01 -8.94 -2.30
C MET A 17 -29.86 -8.71 -1.33
N LEU A 18 -29.07 -9.74 -1.06
CA LEU A 18 -27.73 -9.60 -0.47
C LEU A 18 -26.88 -8.87 -1.51
N GLY A 19 -26.85 -7.55 -1.40
CA GLY A 19 -25.90 -6.73 -2.12
C GLY A 19 -24.49 -7.19 -1.76
N ASN A 20 -23.87 -7.93 -2.67
CA ASN A 20 -22.45 -8.25 -2.59
C ASN A 20 -21.72 -6.93 -2.87
N SER A 21 -21.43 -6.16 -1.81
CA SER A 21 -20.51 -5.02 -1.88
C SER A 21 -19.11 -5.62 -2.06
N ALA A 22 -18.75 -5.92 -3.29
CA ALA A 22 -17.35 -6.10 -3.64
C ALA A 22 -16.69 -4.75 -3.30
N ALA A 23 -15.89 -4.72 -2.24
CA ALA A 23 -15.01 -3.60 -2.00
C ALA A 23 -14.11 -3.49 -3.24
N GLU A 24 -14.35 -2.48 -4.08
CA GLU A 24 -13.42 -2.15 -5.15
C GLU A 24 -12.07 -1.86 -4.50
N ASN A 25 -11.15 -2.78 -4.70
CA ASN A 25 -9.79 -2.69 -4.20
C ASN A 25 -9.05 -1.65 -5.05
N THR A 26 -9.40 -0.38 -4.85
CA THR A 26 -8.83 0.75 -5.56
C THR A 26 -7.46 1.04 -4.93
N THR A 27 -6.43 0.40 -5.46
CA THR A 27 -5.04 0.69 -5.07
C THR A 27 -4.79 2.18 -5.12
N VAL A 28 -4.36 2.78 -4.02
CA VAL A 28 -4.04 4.22 -3.97
C VAL A 28 -2.86 4.48 -4.92
N PRO A 29 -3.03 5.33 -5.95
CA PRO A 29 -1.97 5.58 -6.90
C PRO A 29 -0.85 6.39 -6.25
N LEU A 30 0.39 5.90 -6.35
CA LEU A 30 1.58 6.67 -5.99
C LEU A 30 1.92 7.66 -7.11
N ALA A 31 2.33 8.87 -6.74
CA ALA A 31 2.76 9.87 -7.71
C ALA A 31 3.98 9.39 -8.52
N PRO A 32 4.14 9.77 -9.79
CA PRO A 32 5.35 9.48 -10.53
C PRO A 32 6.57 10.18 -9.92
N CYS A 33 7.77 9.64 -10.16
CA CYS A 33 9.01 10.34 -9.86
C CYS A 33 9.17 11.56 -10.76
N PRO A 34 9.68 12.69 -10.22
CA PRO A 34 10.17 13.79 -11.06
C PRO A 34 11.42 13.33 -11.85
N GLY A 35 11.85 14.12 -12.84
CA GLY A 35 13.05 13.79 -13.62
C GLY A 35 14.38 14.02 -12.89
N SER A 36 14.38 14.15 -11.57
CA SER A 36 15.59 14.31 -10.75
C SER A 36 15.91 12.99 -10.01
N PRO A 37 17.21 12.62 -9.87
CA PRO A 37 17.63 11.32 -9.35
C PRO A 37 17.44 11.15 -7.82
N ASN A 38 16.58 11.95 -7.20
CA ASN A 38 16.27 11.91 -5.78
C ASN A 38 14.94 11.21 -5.46
N CYS A 39 14.49 10.33 -6.34
CA CYS A 39 13.26 9.56 -6.21
C CYS A 39 13.43 8.16 -6.77
N VAL A 40 12.82 7.18 -6.11
CA VAL A 40 12.64 5.83 -6.64
C VAL A 40 11.18 5.39 -6.48
N SER A 41 10.68 4.61 -7.44
CA SER A 41 9.31 4.10 -7.43
C SER A 41 9.22 2.73 -8.11
N SER A 42 8.43 1.85 -7.55
CA SER A 42 8.10 0.57 -8.18
C SER A 42 7.15 0.70 -9.37
N LEU A 43 6.53 1.87 -9.51
CA LEU A 43 5.65 2.17 -10.64
C LEU A 43 6.38 2.89 -11.79
N ALA A 44 7.68 3.19 -11.64
CA ALA A 44 8.50 3.68 -12.74
C ALA A 44 8.68 2.58 -13.80
N PRO A 45 8.87 2.92 -15.09
CA PRO A 45 9.18 1.93 -16.11
C PRO A 45 10.43 1.11 -15.76
N GLY A 46 10.41 -0.21 -15.95
CA GLY A 46 11.57 -1.07 -15.64
C GLY A 46 12.83 -0.76 -16.46
N SER A 47 12.69 -0.02 -17.58
CA SER A 47 13.81 0.51 -18.37
C SER A 47 14.45 1.74 -17.73
N ASP A 48 13.75 2.44 -16.83
CA ASP A 48 14.25 3.61 -16.09
C ASP A 48 15.04 3.15 -14.87
N ARG A 49 16.30 2.80 -15.07
CA ARG A 49 17.16 2.28 -14.00
C ARG A 49 17.47 3.29 -12.90
N GLU A 50 17.27 4.56 -13.15
CA GLU A 50 17.49 5.62 -12.17
C GLU A 50 16.35 5.67 -11.14
N HIS A 51 15.11 5.55 -11.59
CA HIS A 51 13.94 5.67 -10.73
C HIS A 51 13.30 4.32 -10.38
N TYR A 52 13.46 3.28 -11.22
CA TYR A 52 12.85 1.98 -10.94
C TYR A 52 13.45 1.29 -9.73
N ILE A 53 12.58 0.76 -8.89
CA ILE A 53 12.92 -0.17 -7.81
C ILE A 53 11.84 -1.26 -7.75
N GLU A 54 12.22 -2.49 -7.41
CA GLU A 54 11.26 -3.59 -7.30
C GLU A 54 10.18 -3.30 -6.24
N PRO A 55 8.90 -3.68 -6.45
CA PRO A 55 7.90 -3.70 -5.39
C PRO A 55 8.28 -4.73 -4.31
N PHE A 56 7.63 -4.68 -3.16
CA PHE A 56 7.70 -5.75 -2.18
C PHE A 56 6.74 -6.85 -2.59
N SER A 57 7.20 -8.08 -2.64
CA SER A 57 6.35 -9.24 -2.93
C SER A 57 6.03 -9.99 -1.65
N PHE A 58 4.83 -10.56 -1.57
CA PHE A 58 4.41 -11.39 -0.46
C PHE A 58 3.52 -12.54 -0.94
N SER A 59 3.42 -13.56 -0.09
CA SER A 59 2.46 -14.64 -0.23
C SER A 59 1.62 -14.74 1.06
N GLY A 60 0.44 -15.35 0.96
CA GLY A 60 -0.44 -15.52 2.11
C GLY A 60 -1.33 -14.30 2.36
N ASP A 61 -1.61 -14.01 3.62
CA ASP A 61 -2.56 -12.97 4.02
C ASP A 61 -2.03 -11.55 3.76
N PRO A 62 -2.72 -10.74 2.93
CA PRO A 62 -2.33 -9.35 2.68
C PRO A 62 -2.28 -8.48 3.94
N ALA A 63 -3.17 -8.72 4.91
CA ALA A 63 -3.18 -7.94 6.15
C ALA A 63 -1.94 -8.24 7.00
N ALA A 64 -1.53 -9.52 7.07
CA ALA A 64 -0.29 -9.91 7.73
C ALA A 64 0.94 -9.30 7.05
N ALA A 65 1.00 -9.33 5.72
CA ALA A 65 2.07 -8.69 4.94
C ALA A 65 2.13 -7.18 5.19
N TRP A 66 0.99 -6.51 5.26
CA TRP A 66 0.90 -5.08 5.56
C TRP A 66 1.44 -4.73 6.95
N GLN A 67 1.12 -5.54 7.96
CA GLN A 67 1.66 -5.34 9.32
C GLN A 67 3.17 -5.57 9.39
N ARG A 68 3.71 -6.56 8.66
CA ARG A 68 5.15 -6.77 8.53
C ARG A 68 5.84 -5.55 7.89
N LEU A 69 5.26 -4.98 6.82
CA LEU A 69 5.79 -3.76 6.21
C LEU A 69 5.82 -2.62 7.21
N LYS A 70 4.72 -2.38 7.91
CA LYS A 70 4.64 -1.32 8.93
C LYS A 70 5.71 -1.49 10.01
N THR A 71 5.93 -2.72 10.48
CA THR A 71 6.97 -3.03 11.45
C THR A 71 8.37 -2.72 10.90
N ALA A 72 8.64 -3.08 9.63
CA ALA A 72 9.91 -2.79 8.96
C ALA A 72 10.14 -1.27 8.78
N VAL A 73 9.10 -0.52 8.45
CA VAL A 73 9.16 0.95 8.34
C VAL A 73 9.46 1.59 9.68
N LEU A 74 8.77 1.16 10.75
CA LEU A 74 8.98 1.69 12.10
C LEU A 74 10.34 1.33 12.70
N ALA A 75 11.04 0.34 12.17
CA ALA A 75 12.41 0.02 12.56
C ALA A 75 13.45 1.02 12.02
N GLU A 76 13.09 1.83 11.02
CA GLU A 76 13.96 2.89 10.49
C GLU A 76 14.13 4.04 11.51
N LYS A 77 15.32 4.65 11.50
CA LYS A 77 15.60 5.79 12.39
C LYS A 77 14.94 7.07 11.89
N ARG A 78 14.42 7.87 12.81
CA ARG A 78 13.83 9.20 12.52
C ARG A 78 12.68 9.15 11.53
N VAL A 79 11.88 8.10 11.63
CA VAL A 79 10.64 7.92 10.86
C VAL A 79 9.45 8.45 11.65
N THR A 80 8.50 9.03 10.93
CA THR A 80 7.19 9.42 11.46
C THR A 80 6.13 9.01 10.45
N ILE A 81 5.18 8.16 10.85
CA ILE A 81 4.01 7.87 10.02
C ILE A 81 3.10 9.10 10.05
N VAL A 82 2.79 9.65 8.88
CA VAL A 82 1.92 10.83 8.72
C VAL A 82 0.54 10.48 8.20
N GLU A 83 0.41 9.36 7.50
CA GLU A 83 -0.87 8.83 7.05
C GLU A 83 -0.85 7.30 7.05
N GLU A 84 -1.93 6.69 7.53
CA GLU A 84 -2.11 5.24 7.53
C GLU A 84 -3.56 4.91 7.17
N ARG A 85 -3.73 4.03 6.16
CA ARG A 85 -5.00 3.41 5.76
C ARG A 85 -4.82 1.90 5.67
N GLN A 86 -5.87 1.17 5.31
CA GLN A 86 -5.79 -0.28 5.14
C GLN A 86 -4.85 -0.71 4.01
N ASP A 87 -4.69 0.12 2.98
CA ASP A 87 -3.98 -0.14 1.74
C ASP A 87 -2.93 0.93 1.38
N TYR A 88 -2.73 1.92 2.23
CA TYR A 88 -1.80 3.02 2.01
C TYR A 88 -1.08 3.43 3.29
N LEU A 89 0.22 3.65 3.19
CA LEU A 89 1.06 4.17 4.27
C LEU A 89 1.97 5.27 3.72
N HIS A 90 1.96 6.42 4.37
CA HIS A 90 2.91 7.51 4.12
C HIS A 90 3.71 7.80 5.39
N ALA A 91 5.02 7.82 5.27
CA ALA A 91 5.92 8.18 6.34
C ALA A 91 6.94 9.23 5.90
N GLU A 92 7.29 10.12 6.82
CA GLU A 92 8.39 11.07 6.68
C GLU A 92 9.64 10.51 7.33
N MET A 93 10.77 10.68 6.65
CA MET A 93 12.10 10.34 7.16
C MET A 93 12.99 11.56 7.16
N ARG A 94 13.68 11.82 8.29
CA ARG A 94 14.53 13.01 8.44
C ARG A 94 16.00 12.65 8.43
N SER A 95 16.80 13.36 7.62
CA SER A 95 18.25 13.23 7.63
C SER A 95 18.83 13.72 8.96
N LEU A 96 20.01 13.18 9.33
CA LEU A 96 20.61 13.48 10.64
C LEU A 96 21.12 14.92 10.74
N ILE A 97 21.82 15.40 9.72
CA ILE A 97 22.58 16.64 9.76
C ILE A 97 21.74 17.82 9.25
N PHE A 98 21.29 17.73 8.03
CA PHE A 98 20.58 18.84 7.36
C PHE A 98 19.07 18.84 7.62
N ARG A 99 18.55 17.81 8.32
CA ARG A 99 17.12 17.63 8.62
C ARG A 99 16.22 17.65 7.36
N PHE A 100 16.78 17.32 6.21
CA PHE A 100 15.99 17.13 5.00
C PHE A 100 14.91 16.06 5.23
N VAL A 101 13.75 16.32 4.68
CA VAL A 101 12.61 15.41 4.77
C VAL A 101 12.48 14.67 3.46
N ASP A 102 12.47 13.35 3.56
CA ASP A 102 12.14 12.45 2.47
C ASP A 102 10.79 11.81 2.76
N ASP A 103 9.95 11.72 1.75
CA ASP A 103 8.69 10.99 1.82
C ASP A 103 8.91 9.55 1.38
N ILE A 104 8.29 8.61 2.09
CA ILE A 104 8.15 7.24 1.64
C ILE A 104 6.69 6.83 1.70
N GLU A 105 6.19 6.30 0.60
CA GLU A 105 4.80 5.94 0.42
C GLU A 105 4.71 4.49 -0.03
N PHE A 106 3.72 3.77 0.50
CA PHE A 106 3.43 2.39 0.13
C PHE A 106 1.96 2.24 -0.22
N SER A 107 1.67 1.40 -1.20
CA SER A 107 0.32 1.10 -1.65
C SER A 107 0.17 -0.40 -1.85
N LEU A 108 -0.79 -1.01 -1.16
CA LEU A 108 -1.05 -2.45 -1.20
C LEU A 108 -1.82 -2.81 -2.46
N ALA A 109 -1.28 -3.71 -3.25
CA ALA A 109 -1.92 -4.36 -4.39
C ALA A 109 -2.19 -5.83 -4.01
N ALA A 110 -3.20 -6.05 -3.16
CA ALA A 110 -3.47 -7.33 -2.52
C ALA A 110 -3.64 -8.48 -3.52
N ASP A 111 -4.42 -8.26 -4.60
CA ASP A 111 -4.70 -9.28 -5.61
C ASP A 111 -3.45 -9.69 -6.40
N ALA A 112 -2.46 -8.80 -6.48
CA ALA A 112 -1.19 -9.07 -7.15
C ALA A 112 -0.14 -9.68 -6.21
N GLY A 113 -0.38 -9.72 -4.89
CA GLY A 113 0.62 -10.11 -3.89
C GLY A 113 1.79 -9.13 -3.81
N LEU A 114 1.52 -7.85 -4.07
CA LEU A 114 2.55 -6.80 -4.14
C LEU A 114 2.23 -5.63 -3.22
N ILE A 115 3.28 -4.97 -2.73
CA ILE A 115 3.19 -3.66 -2.12
C ILE A 115 4.08 -2.72 -2.93
N ASN A 116 3.45 -1.76 -3.59
CA ASN A 116 4.16 -0.73 -4.34
C ASN A 116 4.82 0.26 -3.38
N VAL A 117 5.92 0.87 -3.82
CA VAL A 117 6.68 1.82 -3.02
C VAL A 117 7.11 3.00 -3.87
N ARG A 118 7.12 4.17 -3.26
CA ARG A 118 7.75 5.39 -3.75
C ARG A 118 8.54 6.04 -2.61
N SER A 119 9.78 6.43 -2.85
CA SER A 119 10.56 7.20 -1.88
C SER A 119 11.24 8.37 -2.60
N ALA A 120 11.03 9.59 -2.10
CA ALA A 120 11.49 10.81 -2.74
C ALA A 120 11.91 11.86 -1.73
N SER A 121 12.97 12.60 -2.04
CA SER A 121 13.39 13.77 -1.28
C SER A 121 12.55 14.99 -1.66
N ARG A 122 12.11 15.78 -0.67
CA ARG A 122 11.36 17.03 -0.91
C ARG A 122 12.19 18.12 -1.51
N VAL A 123 13.51 18.10 -1.27
CA VAL A 123 14.45 19.14 -1.70
C VAL A 123 15.73 18.53 -2.26
N GLY A 124 16.41 19.28 -3.10
CA GLY A 124 17.68 18.89 -3.73
C GLY A 124 17.48 18.13 -5.04
N TYR A 125 18.50 18.21 -5.89
CA TYR A 125 18.50 17.51 -7.17
C TYR A 125 18.87 16.04 -7.03
N SER A 126 19.84 15.71 -6.14
CA SER A 126 20.30 14.35 -5.90
C SER A 126 20.32 14.03 -4.41
N ASP A 127 19.95 12.80 -4.06
CA ASP A 127 20.00 12.24 -2.71
C ASP A 127 21.19 11.27 -2.52
N PHE A 128 22.07 11.14 -3.51
CA PHE A 128 23.18 10.17 -3.54
C PHE A 128 22.72 8.70 -3.30
N GLY A 129 21.52 8.37 -3.76
CA GLY A 129 20.91 7.05 -3.62
C GLY A 129 20.38 6.74 -2.22
N ALA A 130 20.15 7.76 -1.38
CA ALA A 130 19.64 7.57 -0.02
C ALA A 130 18.23 6.94 -0.01
N ASN A 131 17.35 7.37 -0.93
CA ASN A 131 16.02 6.81 -1.06
C ASN A 131 16.07 5.33 -1.44
N ARG A 132 16.86 4.95 -2.43
CA ARG A 132 17.04 3.55 -2.83
C ARG A 132 17.58 2.70 -1.69
N LYS A 133 18.66 3.13 -1.04
CA LYS A 133 19.26 2.42 0.10
C LYS A 133 18.27 2.22 1.24
N ARG A 134 17.40 3.20 1.49
CA ARG A 134 16.35 3.11 2.50
C ARG A 134 15.31 2.05 2.15
N VAL A 135 14.79 2.07 0.94
CA VAL A 135 13.82 1.06 0.48
C VAL A 135 14.41 -0.34 0.61
N GLU A 136 15.68 -0.54 0.23
CA GLU A 136 16.33 -1.86 0.35
C GLU A 136 16.56 -2.29 1.80
N ARG A 137 16.85 -1.37 2.73
CA ARG A 137 16.92 -1.73 4.17
C ARG A 137 15.55 -2.14 4.71
N ILE A 138 14.49 -1.41 4.34
CA ILE A 138 13.12 -1.77 4.73
C ILE A 138 12.75 -3.13 4.14
N ARG A 139 13.14 -3.40 2.88
CA ARG A 139 12.93 -4.70 2.23
C ARG A 139 13.62 -5.82 3.01
N ALA A 140 14.89 -5.67 3.34
CA ALA A 140 15.62 -6.65 4.12
C ALA A 140 14.96 -6.92 5.49
N ALA A 141 14.46 -5.88 6.16
CA ALA A 141 13.72 -6.02 7.40
C ALA A 141 12.37 -6.69 7.21
N PHE A 142 11.65 -6.42 6.12
CA PHE A 142 10.39 -7.06 5.76
C PHE A 142 10.58 -8.54 5.47
N ASP A 143 11.58 -8.89 4.67
CA ASP A 143 11.87 -10.26 4.25
C ASP A 143 12.40 -11.14 5.39
N SER A 144 13.03 -10.53 6.41
CA SER A 144 13.54 -11.24 7.58
C SER A 144 12.46 -11.65 8.58
N GLN A 145 11.24 -11.13 8.46
CA GLN A 145 10.12 -11.50 9.31
C GLN A 145 9.48 -12.79 8.81
N PRO A 146 9.05 -13.70 9.71
CA PRO A 146 8.38 -14.92 9.28
C PRO A 146 7.15 -14.59 8.45
N GLY A 147 7.02 -15.24 7.31
CA GLY A 147 5.82 -15.17 6.50
C GLY A 147 4.63 -15.71 7.27
N GLY A 148 3.50 -15.01 7.23
CA GLY A 148 2.25 -15.48 7.81
C GLY A 148 1.69 -16.65 6.99
#